data_9c3f74654eb804ccf69ba5bf875e2e69
#
_entry.id   9c3f74654eb804ccf69ba5bf875e2e69
#
_cell.length_a   1.000
_cell.length_b   1.000
_cell.length_c   1.000
_cell.angle_alpha   90.00
_cell.angle_beta   90.00
_cell.angle_gamma   90.00
#
_symmetry.space_group_name_H-M   'P 1'
#
loop_
_entity.id
_entity.type
_entity.pdbx_description
1 polymer ?
#
loop_
_entity_poly.entity_id
_entity_poly.type
_entity_poly.pdbx_seq_one_letter_code
_entity_poly.pdbx_strand_id
1 'polypeptide(L)'
;MQILENMDRKKLTIAGLVVAAVFLFFVNIWSSLEIQSAQLDLTENKLYTLSEGTKEVIKTIDEPITFRLYYSPTFGEISPPHGNYFKRVRELLEHFQVISGGKINLKVINPVSFSVEEDEAVKFGIQGVPLDQSGELGYFGMAAVNSTDDRKTVPFFNPQREQFLEYDLTRLVFELAEPKKKKIGLITSLLIEADPMLQYKPWPIMEQVTQF
;
A
#
# COMPACT_ATOMS: atom_id res chain seq x y z
N MET A 1 46.46 -27.71 18.66
CA MET A 1 45.82 -28.87 19.27
C MET A 1 46.22 -29.07 20.76
N GLN A 2 47.19 -28.32 21.30
CA GLN A 2 47.69 -28.43 22.69
C GLN A 2 46.92 -27.59 23.72
N ILE A 3 46.01 -26.72 23.31
CA ILE A 3 45.30 -25.80 24.25
C ILE A 3 44.12 -26.49 24.96
N LEU A 4 43.60 -27.59 24.39
CA LEU A 4 42.42 -28.34 24.91
C LEU A 4 42.78 -29.40 25.94
N GLU A 5 44.07 -29.79 26.05
CA GLU A 5 44.52 -30.92 26.89
C GLU A 5 44.71 -30.57 28.34
N ASN A 6 44.77 -29.24 28.68
CA ASN A 6 45.02 -28.75 30.01
C ASN A 6 43.84 -28.01 30.67
N MET A 7 42.64 -28.10 30.08
CA MET A 7 41.45 -27.47 30.65
C MET A 7 40.68 -28.45 31.55
N ASP A 8 40.49 -28.08 32.80
CA ASP A 8 39.64 -28.74 33.77
C ASP A 8 38.24 -28.97 33.17
N ARG A 9 37.67 -30.18 33.29
CA ARG A 9 36.38 -30.58 32.68
C ARG A 9 35.27 -29.53 32.90
N LYS A 10 35.26 -28.90 34.08
CA LYS A 10 34.32 -27.80 34.39
C LYS A 10 34.50 -26.56 33.49
N LYS A 11 35.75 -26.18 33.22
CA LYS A 11 36.06 -25.05 32.32
C LYS A 11 35.69 -25.34 30.87
N LEU A 12 35.86 -26.61 30.41
CA LEU A 12 35.47 -27.04 29.10
C LEU A 12 33.95 -27.00 28.92
N THR A 13 33.20 -27.46 29.94
CA THR A 13 31.72 -27.39 29.92
C THR A 13 31.20 -25.96 29.89
N ILE A 14 31.80 -25.07 30.69
CA ILE A 14 31.42 -23.65 30.71
C ILE A 14 31.75 -23.00 29.37
N ALA A 15 32.92 -23.26 28.78
CA ALA A 15 33.27 -22.73 27.46
C ALA A 15 32.33 -23.23 26.37
N GLY A 16 31.94 -24.52 26.39
CA GLY A 16 30.96 -25.09 25.49
C GLY A 16 29.57 -24.44 25.61
N LEU A 17 29.11 -24.17 26.84
CA LEU A 17 27.85 -23.49 27.09
C LEU A 17 27.89 -22.03 26.59
N VAL A 18 28.98 -21.30 26.77
CA VAL A 18 29.16 -19.95 26.28
C VAL A 18 29.11 -19.94 24.73
N VAL A 19 29.85 -20.85 24.09
CA VAL A 19 29.83 -20.95 22.62
C VAL A 19 28.44 -21.30 22.09
N ALA A 20 27.72 -22.22 22.75
CA ALA A 20 26.35 -22.56 22.38
C ALA A 20 25.38 -21.37 22.55
N ALA A 21 25.52 -20.60 23.63
CA ALA A 21 24.71 -19.41 23.85
C ALA A 21 24.98 -18.33 22.79
N VAL A 22 26.25 -18.09 22.47
CA VAL A 22 26.64 -17.14 21.42
C VAL A 22 26.12 -17.60 20.04
N PHE A 23 26.23 -18.90 19.74
CA PHE A 23 25.71 -19.47 18.50
C PHE A 23 24.20 -19.30 18.39
N LEU A 24 23.44 -19.61 19.45
CA LEU A 24 21.99 -19.39 19.50
C LEU A 24 21.63 -17.92 19.32
N PHE A 25 22.41 -17.01 19.89
CA PHE A 25 22.19 -15.57 19.72
C PHE A 25 22.38 -15.12 18.27
N PHE A 26 23.44 -15.59 17.61
CA PHE A 26 23.66 -15.30 16.17
C PHE A 26 22.59 -15.92 15.29
N VAL A 27 22.18 -17.17 15.54
CA VAL A 27 21.09 -17.84 14.79
C VAL A 27 19.78 -17.06 14.96
N ASN A 28 19.49 -16.57 16.17
CA ASN A 28 18.27 -15.80 16.42
C ASN A 28 18.29 -14.45 15.67
N ILE A 29 19.42 -13.73 15.68
CA ILE A 29 19.56 -12.48 14.91
C ILE A 29 19.45 -12.75 13.40
N TRP A 30 20.16 -13.75 12.90
CA TRP A 30 20.12 -14.11 11.47
C TRP A 30 18.71 -14.51 11.07
N SER A 31 18.06 -15.39 11.85
CA SER A 31 16.68 -15.80 11.61
C SER A 31 15.72 -14.61 11.58
N SER A 32 15.89 -13.62 12.48
CA SER A 32 15.06 -12.41 12.49
C SER A 32 15.24 -11.54 11.24
N LEU A 33 16.44 -11.50 10.68
CA LEU A 33 16.73 -10.73 9.46
C LEU A 33 16.25 -11.42 8.19
N GLU A 34 16.39 -12.74 8.09
CA GLU A 34 16.01 -13.52 6.91
C GLU A 34 14.50 -13.83 6.86
N ILE A 35 13.86 -14.09 8.02
CA ILE A 35 12.44 -14.44 8.08
C ILE A 35 11.55 -13.25 7.74
N GLN A 36 12.00 -12.00 7.92
CA GLN A 36 11.23 -10.82 7.48
C GLN A 36 11.09 -10.77 5.95
N SER A 37 11.98 -11.38 5.19
CA SER A 37 11.93 -11.42 3.73
C SER A 37 11.32 -12.71 3.17
N ALA A 38 11.21 -13.77 3.97
CA ALA A 38 10.69 -15.08 3.56
C ALA A 38 9.32 -15.36 4.19
N GLN A 39 8.33 -14.50 3.91
CA GLN A 39 6.94 -14.81 4.24
C GLN A 39 6.42 -15.90 3.30
N LEU A 40 6.27 -17.14 3.81
CA LEU A 40 5.56 -18.21 3.13
C LEU A 40 4.06 -17.88 3.17
N ASP A 41 3.57 -17.36 2.06
CA ASP A 41 2.15 -17.10 1.89
C ASP A 41 1.41 -18.42 1.67
N LEU A 42 0.74 -18.90 2.72
CA LEU A 42 -0.06 -20.13 2.73
C LEU A 42 -1.54 -19.85 2.39
N THR A 43 -1.89 -18.63 2.02
CA THR A 43 -3.26 -18.31 1.64
C THR A 43 -3.58 -18.83 0.23
N GLU A 44 -4.82 -19.30 0.03
CA GLU A 44 -5.29 -19.88 -1.24
C GLU A 44 -5.08 -18.92 -2.43
N ASN A 45 -5.15 -17.60 -2.20
CA ASN A 45 -5.02 -16.55 -3.22
C ASN A 45 -3.67 -15.81 -3.17
N LYS A 46 -2.68 -16.30 -2.43
CA LYS A 46 -1.37 -15.64 -2.24
C LYS A 46 -1.51 -14.15 -1.86
N LEU A 47 -2.41 -13.88 -0.95
CA LEU A 47 -2.78 -12.51 -0.55
C LEU A 47 -1.61 -11.68 -0.01
N TYR A 48 -0.54 -12.33 0.46
CA TYR A 48 0.65 -11.69 1.02
C TYR A 48 1.85 -11.67 0.07
N THR A 49 1.70 -12.21 -1.15
CA THR A 49 2.77 -12.23 -2.17
C THR A 49 2.41 -11.30 -3.31
N LEU A 50 3.21 -10.27 -3.53
CA LEU A 50 3.00 -9.35 -4.66
C LEU A 50 3.24 -10.06 -5.99
N SER A 51 2.38 -9.77 -6.97
CA SER A 51 2.56 -10.23 -8.34
C SER A 51 3.82 -9.62 -8.98
N GLU A 52 4.41 -10.31 -9.95
CA GLU A 52 5.59 -9.79 -10.65
C GLU A 52 5.26 -8.46 -11.37
N GLY A 53 4.05 -8.32 -11.93
CA GLY A 53 3.62 -7.07 -12.55
C GLY A 53 3.62 -5.90 -11.57
N THR A 54 3.12 -6.10 -10.34
CA THR A 54 3.17 -5.09 -9.28
C THR A 54 4.61 -4.70 -8.93
N LYS A 55 5.50 -5.69 -8.79
CA LYS A 55 6.92 -5.43 -8.51
C LYS A 55 7.60 -4.64 -9.62
N GLU A 56 7.28 -4.95 -10.88
CA GLU A 56 7.80 -4.20 -12.03
C GLU A 56 7.32 -2.75 -12.00
N VAL A 57 6.01 -2.52 -11.80
CA VAL A 57 5.46 -1.16 -11.70
C VAL A 57 6.12 -0.36 -10.58
N ILE A 58 6.29 -0.96 -9.39
CA ILE A 58 6.93 -0.27 -8.26
C ILE A 58 8.39 0.09 -8.56
N LYS A 59 9.13 -0.76 -9.29
CA LYS A 59 10.53 -0.49 -9.68
C LYS A 59 10.66 0.64 -10.72
N THR A 60 9.63 0.90 -11.52
CA THR A 60 9.63 1.98 -12.52
C THR A 60 9.38 3.37 -11.92
N ILE A 61 9.07 3.45 -10.63
CA ILE A 61 8.88 4.75 -9.96
C ILE A 61 10.20 5.51 -9.97
N ASP A 62 10.23 6.69 -10.58
CA ASP A 62 11.40 7.56 -10.59
C ASP A 62 11.34 8.62 -9.48
N GLU A 63 10.16 9.14 -9.20
CA GLU A 63 9.94 10.21 -8.24
C GLU A 63 9.25 9.69 -6.96
N PRO A 64 9.54 10.28 -5.78
CA PRO A 64 8.94 9.82 -4.54
C PRO A 64 7.43 10.04 -4.51
N ILE A 65 6.70 9.02 -4.04
CA ILE A 65 5.26 9.04 -3.81
C ILE A 65 5.01 8.94 -2.31
N THR A 66 4.17 9.82 -1.76
CA THR A 66 3.74 9.76 -0.37
C THR A 66 2.33 9.20 -0.27
N PHE A 67 2.19 8.08 0.42
CA PHE A 67 0.91 7.50 0.81
C PHE A 67 0.50 8.03 2.18
N ARG A 68 -0.70 8.60 2.27
CA ARG A 68 -1.35 9.04 3.49
C ARG A 68 -2.55 8.13 3.74
N LEU A 69 -2.36 7.12 4.59
CA LEU A 69 -3.40 6.18 4.98
C LEU A 69 -4.14 6.73 6.20
N TYR A 70 -5.37 7.14 6.00
CA TYR A 70 -6.24 7.64 7.06
C TYR A 70 -7.05 6.50 7.64
N TYR A 71 -6.95 6.30 8.95
CA TYR A 71 -7.69 5.24 9.63
C TYR A 71 -8.03 5.63 11.07
N SER A 72 -9.33 5.57 11.39
CA SER A 72 -9.83 5.75 12.76
C SER A 72 -9.88 4.40 13.49
N PRO A 73 -9.09 4.17 14.55
CA PRO A 73 -9.09 2.91 15.29
C PRO A 73 -10.48 2.50 15.83
N THR A 74 -11.25 3.47 16.31
CA THR A 74 -12.64 3.29 16.77
C THR A 74 -13.51 2.60 15.72
N PHE A 75 -13.27 2.91 14.43
CA PHE A 75 -14.01 2.27 13.34
C PHE A 75 -13.73 0.75 13.26
N GLY A 76 -12.49 0.33 13.51
CA GLY A 76 -12.13 -1.10 13.56
C GLY A 76 -12.67 -1.82 14.80
N GLU A 77 -12.83 -1.11 15.93
CA GLU A 77 -13.43 -1.66 17.14
C GLU A 77 -14.93 -1.94 16.95
N ILE A 78 -15.64 -1.01 16.31
CA ILE A 78 -17.08 -1.15 16.00
C ILE A 78 -17.31 -2.18 14.89
N SER A 79 -16.40 -2.26 13.91
CA SER A 79 -16.50 -3.16 12.76
C SER A 79 -15.22 -3.97 12.57
N PRO A 80 -15.12 -5.16 13.20
CA PRO A 80 -13.94 -6.02 13.08
C PRO A 80 -13.50 -6.36 11.64
N PRO A 81 -14.41 -6.52 10.66
CA PRO A 81 -14.01 -6.71 9.27
C PRO A 81 -13.18 -5.55 8.72
N HIS A 82 -13.52 -4.30 9.04
CA HIS A 82 -12.74 -3.13 8.62
C HIS A 82 -11.40 -3.05 9.34
N GLY A 83 -11.34 -3.43 10.64
CA GLY A 83 -10.08 -3.51 11.38
C GLY A 83 -9.12 -4.54 10.81
N ASN A 84 -9.61 -5.72 10.40
CA ASN A 84 -8.80 -6.75 9.76
C ASN A 84 -8.35 -6.30 8.36
N TYR A 85 -9.24 -5.68 7.61
CA TYR A 85 -8.91 -5.18 6.28
C TYR A 85 -7.88 -4.03 6.34
N PHE A 86 -7.95 -3.16 7.36
CA PHE A 86 -6.93 -2.14 7.59
C PHE A 86 -5.53 -2.75 7.79
N LYS A 87 -5.40 -3.81 8.60
CA LYS A 87 -4.12 -4.51 8.77
C LYS A 87 -3.58 -4.98 7.43
N ARG A 88 -4.45 -5.57 6.62
CA ARG A 88 -4.10 -6.05 5.28
C ARG A 88 -3.66 -4.94 4.33
N VAL A 89 -4.41 -3.82 4.28
CA VAL A 89 -4.04 -2.64 3.48
C VAL A 89 -2.69 -2.10 3.92
N ARG A 90 -2.49 -1.95 5.22
CA ARG A 90 -1.24 -1.45 5.79
C ARG A 90 -0.05 -2.35 5.44
N GLU A 91 -0.15 -3.66 5.66
CA GLU A 91 0.90 -4.63 5.31
C GLU A 91 1.28 -4.55 3.84
N LEU A 92 0.29 -4.47 2.95
CA LEU A 92 0.54 -4.35 1.52
C LEU A 92 1.28 -3.05 1.17
N LEU A 93 0.90 -1.93 1.77
CA LEU A 93 1.56 -0.63 1.56
C LEU A 93 2.98 -0.60 2.14
N GLU A 94 3.22 -1.27 3.28
CA GLU A 94 4.56 -1.47 3.84
C GLU A 94 5.44 -2.30 2.88
N HIS A 95 4.89 -3.33 2.24
CA HIS A 95 5.60 -4.09 1.19
C HIS A 95 5.94 -3.20 -0.02
N PHE A 96 5.02 -2.36 -0.47
CA PHE A 96 5.28 -1.40 -1.55
C PHE A 96 6.43 -0.45 -1.18
N GLN A 97 6.45 0.05 0.06
CA GLN A 97 7.51 0.88 0.58
C GLN A 97 8.88 0.17 0.54
N VAL A 98 8.95 -1.07 0.99
CA VAL A 98 10.19 -1.87 0.99
C VAL A 98 10.70 -2.10 -0.44
N ILE A 99 9.84 -2.57 -1.34
CA ILE A 99 10.23 -2.92 -2.73
C ILE A 99 10.60 -1.68 -3.55
N SER A 100 9.99 -0.53 -3.25
CA SER A 100 10.31 0.74 -3.94
C SER A 100 11.70 1.28 -3.62
N GLY A 101 12.43 0.67 -2.67
CA GLY A 101 13.74 1.17 -2.24
C GLY A 101 13.66 2.56 -1.58
N GLY A 102 12.53 2.87 -0.92
CA GLY A 102 12.30 4.14 -0.23
C GLY A 102 11.68 5.24 -1.09
N LYS A 103 11.33 4.96 -2.34
CA LYS A 103 10.61 5.91 -3.20
C LYS A 103 9.13 6.03 -2.82
N ILE A 104 8.55 5.06 -2.14
CA ILE A 104 7.23 5.17 -1.52
C ILE A 104 7.40 5.45 -0.04
N ASN A 105 6.74 6.49 0.47
CA ASN A 105 6.72 6.85 1.89
C ASN A 105 5.30 6.69 2.44
N LEU A 106 5.10 5.76 3.37
CA LEU A 106 3.82 5.52 4.02
C LEU A 106 3.68 6.33 5.30
N LYS A 107 2.60 7.10 5.41
CA LYS A 107 2.18 7.79 6.63
C LYS A 107 0.80 7.28 7.03
N VAL A 108 0.71 6.69 8.23
CA VAL A 108 -0.57 6.30 8.82
C VAL A 108 -1.04 7.43 9.72
N ILE A 109 -2.24 7.92 9.50
CA ILE A 109 -2.80 9.12 10.15
C ILE A 109 -4.13 8.72 10.78
N ASN A 110 -4.34 9.09 12.03
CA ASN A 110 -5.60 8.90 12.75
C ASN A 110 -6.38 10.23 12.73
N PRO A 111 -7.42 10.40 11.90
CA PRO A 111 -8.27 11.58 11.92
C PRO A 111 -9.18 11.51 13.15
N VAL A 112 -8.91 12.37 14.11
CA VAL A 112 -9.77 12.55 15.29
C VAL A 112 -10.75 13.69 14.98
N SER A 113 -12.00 13.57 15.43
CA SER A 113 -13.02 14.58 15.20
C SER A 113 -12.55 15.98 15.61
N PHE A 114 -12.74 16.96 14.73
CA PHE A 114 -12.31 18.35 14.86
C PHE A 114 -10.79 18.59 14.90
N SER A 115 -10.00 17.63 14.42
CA SER A 115 -8.55 17.77 14.29
C SER A 115 -8.12 18.27 12.92
N VAL A 116 -6.86 18.72 12.84
CA VAL A 116 -6.25 19.12 11.56
C VAL A 116 -6.14 17.93 10.61
N GLU A 117 -5.95 16.73 11.15
CA GLU A 117 -5.87 15.48 10.40
C GLU A 117 -7.22 15.13 9.75
N GLU A 118 -8.33 15.43 10.41
CA GLU A 118 -9.66 15.27 9.84
C GLU A 118 -9.89 16.26 8.68
N ASP A 119 -9.57 17.54 8.89
CA ASP A 119 -9.66 18.56 7.84
C ASP A 119 -8.79 18.19 6.63
N GLU A 120 -7.60 17.64 6.89
CA GLU A 120 -6.70 17.16 5.83
C GLU A 120 -7.32 15.97 5.09
N ALA A 121 -7.90 14.98 5.79
CA ALA A 121 -8.57 13.85 5.20
C ALA A 121 -9.71 14.30 4.26
N VAL A 122 -10.57 15.19 4.73
CA VAL A 122 -11.68 15.74 3.94
C VAL A 122 -11.15 16.50 2.71
N LYS A 123 -10.10 17.31 2.87
CA LYS A 123 -9.44 18.02 1.76
C LYS A 123 -8.88 17.08 0.69
N PHE A 124 -8.40 15.92 1.08
CA PHE A 124 -7.95 14.88 0.16
C PHE A 124 -9.09 14.04 -0.43
N GLY A 125 -10.33 14.27 -0.02
CA GLY A 125 -11.51 13.56 -0.51
C GLY A 125 -11.72 12.20 0.15
N ILE A 126 -11.18 12.01 1.36
CA ILE A 126 -11.45 10.80 2.15
C ILE A 126 -12.86 10.91 2.72
N GLN A 127 -13.62 9.83 2.60
CA GLN A 127 -15.01 9.78 3.04
C GLN A 127 -15.11 9.33 4.50
N GLY A 128 -15.69 10.19 5.34
CA GLY A 128 -16.08 9.81 6.71
C GLY A 128 -17.38 9.02 6.72
N VAL A 129 -17.46 8.00 7.56
CA VAL A 129 -18.64 7.16 7.78
C VAL A 129 -19.11 7.40 9.20
N PRO A 130 -20.40 7.72 9.44
CA PRO A 130 -20.95 7.85 10.80
C PRO A 130 -20.74 6.57 11.60
N LEU A 131 -20.15 6.68 12.78
CA LEU A 131 -19.89 5.54 13.67
C LEU A 131 -21.09 5.25 14.58
N ASP A 132 -21.77 6.31 15.00
CA ASP A 132 -22.91 6.24 15.89
C ASP A 132 -23.91 7.39 15.65
N GLN A 133 -24.88 7.54 16.55
CA GLN A 133 -25.88 8.61 16.51
C GLN A 133 -25.35 9.96 17.04
N SER A 134 -24.15 10.00 17.61
CA SER A 134 -23.52 11.25 18.10
C SER A 134 -22.97 12.11 16.97
N GLY A 135 -22.84 11.54 15.77
CA GLY A 135 -22.27 12.19 14.59
C GLY A 135 -20.75 12.05 14.50
N GLU A 136 -20.11 11.23 15.32
CA GLU A 136 -18.70 10.91 15.18
C GLU A 136 -18.46 10.17 13.87
N LEU A 137 -17.43 10.60 13.14
CA LEU A 137 -17.05 10.02 11.85
C LEU A 137 -15.83 9.11 12.00
N GLY A 138 -15.90 7.94 11.39
CA GLY A 138 -14.76 7.06 11.20
C GLY A 138 -14.25 7.13 9.78
N TYR A 139 -12.94 7.08 9.62
CA TYR A 139 -12.27 7.18 8.34
C TYR A 139 -11.49 5.91 8.04
N PHE A 140 -11.55 5.47 6.80
CA PHE A 140 -10.69 4.42 6.27
C PHE A 140 -10.49 4.62 4.77
N GLY A 141 -9.52 5.43 4.42
CA GLY A 141 -9.20 5.79 3.04
C GLY A 141 -7.73 6.15 2.87
N MET A 142 -7.31 6.45 1.65
CA MET A 142 -5.93 6.79 1.36
C MET A 142 -5.83 7.88 0.31
N ALA A 143 -4.91 8.81 0.49
CA ALA A 143 -4.44 9.73 -0.54
C ALA A 143 -2.99 9.43 -0.88
N ALA A 144 -2.67 9.38 -2.16
CA ALA A 144 -1.32 9.26 -2.66
C ALA A 144 -0.96 10.53 -3.44
N VAL A 145 0.23 11.07 -3.18
CA VAL A 145 0.70 12.33 -3.77
C VAL A 145 2.14 12.12 -4.27
N ASN A 146 2.42 12.53 -5.50
CA ASN A 146 3.77 12.53 -6.06
C ASN A 146 4.50 13.85 -5.81
N SER A 147 5.72 14.00 -6.33
CA SER A 147 6.54 15.22 -6.19
C SER A 147 5.99 16.44 -6.95
N THR A 148 5.10 16.25 -7.93
CA THR A 148 4.46 17.30 -8.72
C THR A 148 3.10 17.72 -8.19
N ASP A 149 2.75 17.28 -6.97
CA ASP A 149 1.44 17.50 -6.33
C ASP A 149 0.24 16.85 -7.06
N ASP A 150 0.51 15.97 -8.04
CA ASP A 150 -0.55 15.14 -8.57
C ASP A 150 -1.00 14.14 -7.50
N ARG A 151 -2.32 13.98 -7.41
CA ARG A 151 -2.91 13.16 -6.35
C ARG A 151 -3.91 12.15 -6.89
N LYS A 152 -3.93 11.01 -6.24
CA LYS A 152 -4.93 9.98 -6.41
C LYS A 152 -5.47 9.60 -5.05
N THR A 153 -6.79 9.38 -4.98
CA THR A 153 -7.47 9.11 -3.72
C THR A 153 -8.28 7.82 -3.82
N VAL A 154 -8.20 7.03 -2.77
CA VAL A 154 -9.14 5.96 -2.45
C VAL A 154 -10.04 6.52 -1.34
N PRO A 155 -11.25 7.00 -1.63
CA PRO A 155 -12.09 7.70 -0.66
C PRO A 155 -12.46 6.82 0.53
N PHE A 156 -12.68 5.54 0.27
CA PHE A 156 -13.04 4.56 1.28
C PHE A 156 -12.59 3.15 0.88
N PHE A 157 -11.96 2.42 1.80
CA PHE A 157 -11.59 1.01 1.62
C PHE A 157 -12.75 0.08 1.99
N ASN A 158 -13.37 -0.52 0.98
CA ASN A 158 -14.47 -1.47 1.19
C ASN A 158 -13.91 -2.90 1.28
N PRO A 159 -14.12 -3.64 2.41
CA PRO A 159 -13.67 -5.02 2.56
C PRO A 159 -14.16 -5.99 1.47
N GLN A 160 -15.30 -5.72 0.85
CA GLN A 160 -15.82 -6.53 -0.24
C GLN A 160 -14.96 -6.48 -1.51
N ARG A 161 -14.04 -5.51 -1.60
CA ARG A 161 -13.10 -5.35 -2.71
C ARG A 161 -11.68 -5.83 -2.38
N GLU A 162 -11.49 -6.51 -1.26
CA GLU A 162 -10.17 -6.96 -0.80
C GLU A 162 -9.39 -7.74 -1.86
N GLN A 163 -10.06 -8.59 -2.64
CA GLN A 163 -9.43 -9.37 -3.71
C GLN A 163 -8.81 -8.50 -4.84
N PHE A 164 -9.24 -7.26 -4.99
CA PHE A 164 -8.73 -6.32 -6.00
C PHE A 164 -7.75 -5.30 -5.41
N LEU A 165 -7.45 -5.38 -4.11
CA LEU A 165 -6.65 -4.38 -3.41
C LEU A 165 -5.29 -4.15 -4.06
N GLU A 166 -4.55 -5.22 -4.36
CA GLU A 166 -3.24 -5.13 -5.01
C GLU A 166 -3.33 -4.43 -6.37
N TYR A 167 -4.31 -4.82 -7.19
CA TYR A 167 -4.53 -4.21 -8.49
C TYR A 167 -4.88 -2.71 -8.38
N ASP A 168 -5.82 -2.36 -7.50
CA ASP A 168 -6.27 -0.98 -7.32
C ASP A 168 -5.10 -0.08 -6.86
N LEU A 169 -4.28 -0.55 -5.93
CA LEU A 169 -3.10 0.18 -5.44
C LEU A 169 -1.98 0.26 -6.49
N THR A 170 -1.72 -0.83 -7.22
CA THR A 170 -0.71 -0.85 -8.29
C THR A 170 -1.08 0.10 -9.41
N ARG A 171 -2.34 0.12 -9.80
CA ARG A 171 -2.87 1.07 -10.78
C ARG A 171 -2.68 2.51 -10.33
N LEU A 172 -2.97 2.81 -9.07
CA LEU A 172 -2.79 4.14 -8.48
C LEU A 172 -1.32 4.58 -8.54
N VAL A 173 -0.39 3.67 -8.19
CA VAL A 173 1.05 3.92 -8.30
C VAL A 173 1.45 4.19 -9.75
N PHE A 174 1.01 3.35 -10.69
CA PHE A 174 1.32 3.51 -12.11
C PHE A 174 0.84 4.88 -12.64
N GLU A 175 -0.39 5.28 -12.31
CA GLU A 175 -0.95 6.56 -12.74
C GLU A 175 -0.22 7.78 -12.14
N LEU A 176 0.40 7.64 -10.97
CA LEU A 176 1.20 8.71 -10.33
C LEU A 176 2.67 8.70 -10.81
N ALA A 177 3.22 7.53 -11.15
CA ALA A 177 4.58 7.41 -11.67
C ALA A 177 4.68 7.91 -13.13
N GLU A 178 3.61 7.69 -13.92
CA GLU A 178 3.52 8.18 -15.31
C GLU A 178 2.38 9.21 -15.48
N PRO A 179 2.53 10.45 -14.97
CA PRO A 179 1.47 11.45 -15.04
C PRO A 179 1.15 11.91 -16.48
N LYS A 180 2.02 11.60 -17.44
CA LYS A 180 1.80 11.95 -18.85
C LYS A 180 0.76 11.02 -19.48
N LYS A 181 -0.46 11.50 -19.60
CA LYS A 181 -1.51 10.81 -20.36
C LYS A 181 -1.06 10.56 -21.80
N LYS A 182 -1.18 9.33 -22.27
CA LYS A 182 -0.96 8.98 -23.69
C LYS A 182 -1.98 9.74 -24.53
N LYS A 183 -1.50 10.57 -25.46
CA LYS A 183 -2.37 11.29 -26.40
C LYS A 183 -2.75 10.32 -27.50
N ILE A 184 -4.03 10.05 -27.67
CA ILE A 184 -4.58 9.27 -28.79
C ILE A 184 -5.03 10.27 -29.84
N GLY A 185 -4.40 10.23 -31.03
CA GLY A 185 -4.86 10.98 -32.18
C GLY A 185 -5.87 10.16 -32.99
N LEU A 186 -7.07 10.68 -33.16
CA LEU A 186 -8.08 10.07 -34.02
C LEU A 186 -8.15 10.84 -35.34
N ILE A 187 -7.84 10.15 -36.43
CA ILE A 187 -7.95 10.70 -37.80
C ILE A 187 -9.08 9.98 -38.50
N THR A 188 -10.14 10.69 -38.80
CA THR A 188 -11.32 10.12 -39.47
C THR A 188 -11.97 11.12 -40.41
N SER A 189 -12.58 10.63 -41.48
CA SER A 189 -13.44 11.42 -42.35
C SER A 189 -14.93 11.32 -41.96
N LEU A 190 -15.24 10.51 -40.92
CA LEU A 190 -16.62 10.39 -40.42
C LEU A 190 -16.93 11.52 -39.44
N LEU A 191 -18.17 12.00 -39.45
CA LEU A 191 -18.68 12.98 -38.47
C LEU A 191 -18.94 12.25 -37.13
N ILE A 192 -17.90 12.04 -36.33
CA ILE A 192 -17.99 11.34 -35.05
C ILE A 192 -18.14 12.28 -33.87
N GLU A 193 -17.78 13.57 -34.04
CA GLU A 193 -17.96 14.62 -33.05
C GLU A 193 -19.35 15.24 -33.14
N ALA A 194 -19.82 15.83 -32.05
CA ALA A 194 -21.07 16.57 -32.05
C ALA A 194 -20.98 17.79 -32.97
N ASP A 195 -21.91 17.93 -33.88
CA ASP A 195 -22.10 19.15 -34.67
C ASP A 195 -23.40 19.85 -34.24
N PRO A 196 -23.31 20.98 -33.51
CA PRO A 196 -24.49 21.72 -33.07
C PRO A 196 -25.36 22.25 -34.18
N MET A 197 -24.79 22.54 -35.38
CA MET A 197 -25.52 23.06 -36.53
C MET A 197 -26.33 21.95 -37.23
N LEU A 198 -25.80 20.73 -37.22
CA LEU A 198 -26.46 19.56 -37.86
C LEU A 198 -27.28 18.72 -36.87
N GLN A 199 -27.40 19.17 -35.61
CA GLN A 199 -28.05 18.44 -34.50
C GLN A 199 -27.54 16.99 -34.34
N TYR A 200 -26.28 16.76 -34.67
CA TYR A 200 -25.67 15.45 -34.63
C TYR A 200 -25.14 15.16 -33.22
N LYS A 201 -25.52 14.00 -32.65
CA LYS A 201 -24.97 13.57 -31.34
C LYS A 201 -23.63 12.84 -31.57
N PRO A 202 -22.67 13.03 -30.67
CA PRO A 202 -21.39 12.31 -30.76
C PRO A 202 -21.63 10.81 -30.67
N TRP A 203 -20.79 10.05 -31.32
CA TRP A 203 -20.87 8.59 -31.23
C TRP A 203 -20.48 8.17 -29.81
N PRO A 204 -21.12 7.11 -29.24
CA PRO A 204 -20.83 6.65 -27.85
C PRO A 204 -19.36 6.34 -27.60
N ILE A 205 -18.62 5.95 -28.64
CA ILE A 205 -17.18 5.69 -28.54
C ILE A 205 -16.39 6.96 -28.18
N MET A 206 -16.87 8.15 -28.54
CA MET A 206 -16.20 9.40 -28.20
C MET A 206 -16.26 9.71 -26.71
N GLU A 207 -17.35 9.34 -26.03
CA GLU A 207 -17.48 9.46 -24.58
C GLU A 207 -16.46 8.56 -23.87
N GLN A 208 -16.17 7.38 -24.40
CA GLN A 208 -15.16 6.48 -23.87
C GLN A 208 -13.74 6.98 -24.13
N VAL A 209 -13.46 7.52 -25.32
CA VAL A 209 -12.12 8.03 -25.67
C VAL A 209 -11.76 9.30 -24.89
N THR A 210 -12.72 10.15 -24.54
CA THR A 210 -12.49 11.38 -23.77
C THR A 210 -12.30 11.14 -22.25
N GLN A 211 -12.56 9.92 -21.76
CA GLN A 211 -12.34 9.54 -20.35
C GLN A 211 -10.88 9.12 -20.06
N PHE A 212 -10.05 8.98 -21.08
CA PHE A 212 -8.62 8.66 -20.97
C PHE A 212 -7.77 9.93 -21.18
#